data_92b760d48eeacc61c822a1999f9d495a
#
_entry.id   92b760d48eeacc61c822a1999f9d495a
#
_cell.length_a   1.000
_cell.length_b   1.000
_cell.length_c   1.000
_cell.angle_alpha   90.00
_cell.angle_beta   90.00
_cell.angle_gamma   90.00
#
_symmetry.space_group_name_H-M   'P 1'
#
loop_
_entity.id
_entity.type
_entity.pdbx_description
1 polymer ?
#
loop_
_entity_poly.entity_id
_entity_poly.type
_entity_poly.pdbx_seq_one_letter_code
_entity_poly.pdbx_strand_id
1 'polypeptide(L)'
;MGINISKRNETSYFFSSNSWKTRSFPLLNNRFILNRIRNPFLTFQHLDLLHPARRIWKSLLESCSLNNIENQIFQFSRWNDISGYMIPQVYFDFVRSGNLQEILRVITHNQQDIITMGRLLLHFNWLEHGADHHGIHELELQNLCNLAISNFDQERSDILVDRLREKNKLTPDVTLTGYSLLLKRTGRWEEAVALWQELIQSGKNTLFAMEELAKFYEHRKIDIPKAKFYAERALEYLELLDELTAKDVYRSGQDQFLHRLQRLQRKMVSSSVSPDKEKNIT
;
A
#
# COMPACT_ATOMS: atom_id res chain seq x y z
N MET A 1 -4.38 1.11 -9.32
CA MET A 1 -5.05 0.73 -10.57
C MET A 1 -6.44 0.27 -10.16
N GLY A 2 -7.41 1.19 -10.15
CA GLY A 2 -8.78 0.90 -9.77
C GLY A 2 -9.38 -0.12 -10.72
N ILE A 3 -10.03 -1.14 -10.17
CA ILE A 3 -10.82 -2.08 -10.96
C ILE A 3 -12.10 -1.35 -11.34
N ASN A 4 -12.03 -0.54 -12.39
CA ASN A 4 -13.21 0.12 -12.94
C ASN A 4 -13.94 -0.91 -13.82
N ILE A 5 -14.92 -1.58 -13.25
CA ILE A 5 -15.85 -2.42 -13.99
C ILE A 5 -16.90 -1.50 -14.63
N SER A 6 -16.47 -0.68 -15.58
CA SER A 6 -17.36 0.15 -16.36
C SER A 6 -18.21 -0.74 -17.28
N LYS A 7 -19.51 -0.65 -17.11
CA LYS A 7 -20.51 -1.20 -18.03
C LYS A 7 -20.29 -0.63 -19.44
N ARG A 8 -20.27 -1.53 -20.45
CA ARG A 8 -20.30 -1.33 -21.90
C ARG A 8 -18.94 -1.41 -22.59
N ASN A 9 -18.47 -2.65 -22.65
CA ASN A 9 -17.90 -3.28 -23.85
C ASN A 9 -17.73 -4.74 -23.46
N GLU A 10 -18.07 -5.68 -24.31
CA GLU A 10 -17.90 -7.12 -24.08
C GLU A 10 -16.40 -7.48 -24.01
N THR A 11 -15.74 -7.00 -22.95
CA THR A 11 -14.33 -7.29 -22.69
C THR A 11 -14.28 -8.58 -21.89
N SER A 12 -13.87 -9.65 -22.52
CA SER A 12 -13.66 -10.91 -21.85
C SER A 12 -12.39 -10.84 -21.00
N TYR A 13 -12.49 -11.17 -19.73
CA TYR A 13 -11.36 -11.19 -18.80
C TYR A 13 -10.93 -12.62 -18.52
N PHE A 14 -9.63 -12.82 -18.41
CA PHE A 14 -9.03 -14.04 -17.93
C PHE A 14 -8.37 -13.78 -16.57
N PHE A 15 -8.71 -14.60 -15.59
CA PHE A 15 -8.19 -14.48 -14.22
C PHE A 15 -7.14 -15.55 -13.96
N SER A 16 -6.09 -15.18 -13.22
CA SER A 16 -5.10 -16.14 -12.75
C SER A 16 -4.59 -15.77 -11.36
N SER A 17 -4.07 -16.76 -10.66
CA SER A 17 -3.43 -16.61 -9.35
C SER A 17 -1.90 -16.70 -9.38
N ASN A 18 -1.30 -16.82 -10.57
CA ASN A 18 0.13 -17.04 -10.74
C ASN A 18 0.66 -16.34 -11.99
N SER A 19 1.97 -16.31 -12.19
CA SER A 19 2.66 -15.66 -13.31
C SER A 19 2.27 -16.25 -14.69
N TRP A 20 1.00 -16.08 -15.03
CA TRP A 20 0.38 -16.58 -16.26
C TRP A 20 1.14 -16.14 -17.50
N LYS A 21 1.45 -14.85 -17.61
CA LYS A 21 2.10 -14.29 -18.80
C LYS A 21 3.46 -14.89 -19.09
N THR A 22 4.20 -15.30 -18.06
CA THR A 22 5.59 -15.75 -18.20
C THR A 22 5.73 -17.26 -18.31
N ARG A 23 4.78 -18.05 -17.83
CA ARG A 23 4.86 -19.51 -17.80
C ARG A 23 3.71 -20.21 -18.53
N SER A 24 2.48 -20.02 -18.06
CA SER A 24 1.36 -20.83 -18.53
C SER A 24 0.85 -20.39 -19.90
N PHE A 25 0.78 -19.08 -20.18
CA PHE A 25 0.30 -18.57 -21.45
C PHE A 25 1.17 -18.98 -22.65
N PRO A 26 2.50 -18.91 -22.60
CA PRO A 26 3.33 -19.38 -23.72
C PRO A 26 3.13 -20.87 -24.01
N LEU A 27 2.99 -21.71 -22.98
CA LEU A 27 2.73 -23.14 -23.15
C LEU A 27 1.38 -23.41 -23.79
N LEU A 28 0.34 -22.71 -23.31
CA LEU A 28 -1.01 -22.82 -23.87
C LEU A 28 -1.04 -22.32 -25.32
N ASN A 29 -0.44 -21.19 -25.59
CA ASN A 29 -0.36 -20.62 -26.94
C ASN A 29 0.34 -21.57 -27.92
N ASN A 30 1.45 -22.19 -27.50
CA ASN A 30 2.13 -23.20 -28.30
C ASN A 30 1.22 -24.40 -28.60
N ARG A 31 0.42 -24.85 -27.62
CA ARG A 31 -0.56 -25.93 -27.82
C ARG A 31 -1.60 -25.55 -28.88
N PHE A 32 -2.14 -24.33 -28.85
CA PHE A 32 -3.07 -23.84 -29.86
C PHE A 32 -2.43 -23.82 -31.25
N ILE A 33 -1.19 -23.32 -31.36
CA ILE A 33 -0.44 -23.28 -32.63
C ILE A 33 -0.21 -24.70 -33.17
N LEU A 34 0.29 -25.61 -32.36
CA LEU A 34 0.57 -26.99 -32.75
C LEU A 34 -0.69 -27.73 -33.22
N ASN A 35 -1.83 -27.45 -32.63
CA ASN A 35 -3.10 -28.06 -33.01
C ASN A 35 -3.85 -27.26 -34.08
N ARG A 36 -3.25 -26.20 -34.67
CA ARG A 36 -3.83 -25.31 -35.67
C ARG A 36 -5.18 -24.70 -35.23
N ILE A 37 -5.35 -24.46 -33.92
CA ILE A 37 -6.52 -23.85 -33.33
C ILE A 37 -6.20 -22.39 -33.03
N ARG A 38 -7.10 -21.47 -33.41
CA ARG A 38 -6.97 -20.06 -33.07
C ARG A 38 -7.05 -19.91 -31.54
N ASN A 39 -6.02 -19.29 -30.94
CA ASN A 39 -6.02 -19.03 -29.50
C ASN A 39 -7.06 -17.94 -29.17
N PRO A 40 -8.16 -18.27 -28.44
CA PRO A 40 -9.20 -17.30 -28.10
C PRO A 40 -8.73 -16.30 -27.05
N PHE A 41 -7.69 -16.61 -26.26
CA PHE A 41 -7.21 -15.79 -25.17
C PHE A 41 -6.32 -14.61 -25.59
N LEU A 42 -5.97 -14.49 -26.88
CA LEU A 42 -5.14 -13.39 -27.38
C LEU A 42 -5.82 -12.01 -27.23
N THR A 43 -7.16 -11.98 -27.25
CA THR A 43 -7.98 -10.76 -27.14
C THR A 43 -8.45 -10.49 -25.71
N PHE A 44 -8.21 -11.41 -24.77
CA PHE A 44 -8.70 -11.28 -23.40
C PHE A 44 -7.76 -10.39 -22.58
N GLN A 45 -8.34 -9.52 -21.77
CA GLN A 45 -7.59 -8.82 -20.74
C GLN A 45 -7.26 -9.80 -19.62
N HIS A 46 -6.00 -9.78 -19.19
CA HIS A 46 -5.51 -10.63 -18.12
C HIS A 46 -5.45 -9.86 -16.80
N LEU A 47 -6.14 -10.36 -15.79
CA LEU A 47 -6.08 -9.88 -14.42
C LEU A 47 -5.42 -10.94 -13.52
N ASP A 48 -4.22 -10.64 -13.04
CA ASP A 48 -3.51 -11.48 -12.08
C ASP A 48 -3.95 -11.11 -10.65
N LEU A 49 -4.67 -12.02 -9.99
CA LEU A 49 -5.20 -11.82 -8.65
C LEU A 49 -4.14 -11.98 -7.54
N LEU A 50 -2.95 -12.50 -7.87
CA LEU A 50 -1.87 -12.66 -6.91
C LEU A 50 -1.27 -11.32 -6.47
N HIS A 51 -1.17 -10.35 -7.39
CA HIS A 51 -0.63 -9.04 -7.07
C HIS A 51 -1.48 -8.26 -6.04
N PRO A 52 -2.80 -8.10 -6.21
CA PRO A 52 -3.64 -7.48 -5.18
C PRO A 52 -3.66 -8.31 -3.89
N ALA A 53 -3.71 -9.64 -3.96
CA ALA A 53 -3.64 -10.50 -2.79
C ALA A 53 -2.37 -10.23 -1.95
N ARG A 54 -1.21 -10.16 -2.60
CA ARG A 54 0.05 -9.86 -1.92
C ARG A 54 0.09 -8.45 -1.32
N ARG A 55 -0.49 -7.47 -1.98
CA ARG A 55 -0.53 -6.10 -1.46
C ARG A 55 -1.35 -6.00 -0.18
N ILE A 56 -2.43 -6.77 -0.10
CA ILE A 56 -3.35 -6.72 1.03
C ILE A 56 -2.92 -7.67 2.15
N TRP A 57 -2.47 -8.89 1.82
CA TRP A 57 -2.32 -9.97 2.81
C TRP A 57 -0.90 -10.46 3.05
N LYS A 58 0.12 -10.00 2.31
CA LYS A 58 1.50 -10.49 2.50
C LYS A 58 2.04 -10.32 3.92
N SER A 59 1.62 -9.28 4.62
CA SER A 59 2.01 -9.04 6.02
C SER A 59 1.18 -9.83 7.05
N LEU A 60 0.06 -10.42 6.60
CA LEU A 60 -0.86 -11.20 7.43
C LEU A 60 -0.67 -12.70 7.27
N LEU A 61 -0.30 -13.14 6.07
CA LEU A 61 -0.24 -14.55 5.68
C LEU A 61 1.20 -14.98 5.45
N GLU A 62 1.52 -16.19 5.85
CA GLU A 62 2.81 -16.83 5.52
C GLU A 62 3.03 -16.93 4.00
N SER A 63 1.95 -17.19 3.26
CA SER A 63 1.95 -17.20 1.81
C SER A 63 0.60 -16.75 1.25
N CYS A 64 0.62 -16.16 0.06
CA CYS A 64 -0.60 -15.82 -0.70
C CYS A 64 -0.94 -16.92 -1.72
N SER A 65 -0.72 -18.19 -1.39
CA SER A 65 -1.23 -19.31 -2.18
C SER A 65 -2.75 -19.40 -2.03
N LEU A 66 -3.47 -19.92 -3.04
CA LEU A 66 -4.93 -20.05 -2.97
C LEU A 66 -5.38 -20.82 -1.74
N ASN A 67 -4.74 -21.96 -1.45
CA ASN A 67 -5.06 -22.77 -0.28
C ASN A 67 -4.90 -21.99 1.04
N ASN A 68 -3.82 -21.19 1.18
CA ASN A 68 -3.63 -20.41 2.39
C ASN A 68 -4.66 -19.26 2.52
N ILE A 69 -5.00 -18.61 1.41
CA ILE A 69 -6.09 -17.61 1.38
C ILE A 69 -7.43 -18.26 1.73
N GLU A 70 -7.74 -19.45 1.20
CA GLU A 70 -8.95 -20.19 1.56
C GLU A 70 -9.03 -20.44 3.06
N ASN A 71 -7.95 -20.95 3.65
CA ASN A 71 -7.91 -21.31 5.06
C ASN A 71 -8.00 -20.08 5.97
N GLN A 72 -7.24 -19.02 5.67
CA GLN A 72 -7.06 -17.88 6.59
C GLN A 72 -8.07 -16.75 6.35
N ILE A 73 -8.43 -16.47 5.09
CA ILE A 73 -9.34 -15.37 4.75
C ILE A 73 -10.77 -15.87 4.58
N PHE A 74 -10.95 -16.97 3.87
CA PHE A 74 -12.29 -17.51 3.60
C PHE A 74 -12.76 -18.55 4.63
N GLN A 75 -11.90 -18.92 5.58
CA GLN A 75 -12.17 -19.94 6.62
C GLN A 75 -12.71 -21.25 6.01
N PHE A 76 -12.12 -21.65 4.90
CA PHE A 76 -12.50 -22.83 4.14
C PHE A 76 -11.29 -23.73 3.94
N SER A 77 -11.40 -25.00 4.37
CA SER A 77 -10.38 -26.05 4.17
C SER A 77 -10.86 -27.07 3.16
N ARG A 78 -9.99 -27.40 2.21
CA ARG A 78 -10.28 -28.42 1.20
C ARG A 78 -10.22 -29.80 1.82
N TRP A 79 -11.26 -30.60 1.59
CA TRP A 79 -11.27 -31.99 2.00
C TRP A 79 -10.53 -32.85 0.98
N ASN A 80 -9.58 -33.67 1.42
CA ASN A 80 -8.85 -34.68 0.61
C ASN A 80 -8.23 -34.08 -0.69
N ASP A 81 -7.70 -32.85 -0.61
CA ASP A 81 -7.08 -32.16 -1.74
C ASP A 81 -5.75 -32.84 -2.12
N ILE A 82 -5.38 -32.69 -3.38
CA ILE A 82 -4.09 -33.12 -3.89
C ILE A 82 -3.10 -31.94 -3.89
N SER A 83 -1.87 -32.21 -3.47
CA SER A 83 -0.86 -31.17 -3.55
C SER A 83 -0.46 -30.91 -5.01
N GLY A 84 -0.41 -29.62 -5.38
CA GLY A 84 -0.14 -29.20 -6.76
C GLY A 84 1.16 -29.77 -7.35
N TYR A 85 2.17 -30.06 -6.53
CA TYR A 85 3.41 -30.67 -7.01
C TYR A 85 3.24 -32.15 -7.42
N MET A 86 2.20 -32.85 -6.93
CA MET A 86 1.91 -34.22 -7.29
C MET A 86 1.09 -34.36 -8.59
N ILE A 87 0.44 -33.29 -9.04
CA ILE A 87 -0.44 -33.31 -10.23
C ILE A 87 0.27 -33.90 -11.46
N PRO A 88 1.52 -33.53 -11.82
CA PRO A 88 2.20 -34.13 -12.96
C PRO A 88 2.37 -35.64 -12.84
N GLN A 89 2.72 -36.14 -11.65
CA GLN A 89 2.88 -37.58 -11.39
C GLN A 89 1.56 -38.32 -11.55
N VAL A 90 0.49 -37.82 -10.94
CA VAL A 90 -0.85 -38.41 -11.07
C VAL A 90 -1.32 -38.45 -12.52
N TYR A 91 -1.03 -37.41 -13.31
CA TYR A 91 -1.34 -37.43 -14.73
C TYR A 91 -0.57 -38.52 -15.50
N PHE A 92 0.74 -38.67 -15.25
CA PHE A 92 1.53 -39.74 -15.88
C PHE A 92 1.07 -41.12 -15.46
N ASP A 93 0.70 -41.33 -14.20
CA ASP A 93 0.20 -42.62 -13.70
C ASP A 93 -1.16 -42.93 -14.33
N PHE A 94 -2.03 -41.93 -14.49
CA PHE A 94 -3.29 -42.09 -15.23
C PHE A 94 -3.07 -42.49 -16.70
N VAL A 95 -2.14 -41.85 -17.40
CA VAL A 95 -1.83 -42.16 -18.81
C VAL A 95 -1.32 -43.63 -18.94
N ARG A 96 -0.58 -44.15 -17.93
CA ARG A 96 -0.05 -45.49 -17.95
C ARG A 96 -1.07 -46.58 -17.54
N SER A 97 -1.88 -46.29 -16.52
CA SER A 97 -2.73 -47.26 -15.89
C SER A 97 -4.22 -47.21 -16.31
N GLY A 98 -4.65 -46.05 -16.84
CA GLY A 98 -6.06 -45.75 -17.10
C GLY A 98 -6.89 -45.57 -15.82
N ASN A 99 -6.26 -45.48 -14.63
CA ASN A 99 -6.97 -45.32 -13.37
C ASN A 99 -7.53 -43.91 -13.22
N LEU A 100 -8.86 -43.80 -13.24
CA LEU A 100 -9.57 -42.51 -13.17
C LEU A 100 -9.62 -41.95 -11.75
N GLN A 101 -9.44 -42.76 -10.71
CA GLN A 101 -9.71 -42.34 -9.35
C GLN A 101 -8.83 -41.19 -8.88
N GLU A 102 -7.53 -41.24 -9.19
CA GLU A 102 -6.61 -40.16 -8.81
C GLU A 102 -6.73 -38.94 -9.71
N ILE A 103 -7.01 -39.11 -11.01
CA ILE A 103 -7.21 -37.98 -11.93
C ILE A 103 -8.48 -37.18 -11.60
N LEU A 104 -9.51 -37.81 -11.02
CA LEU A 104 -10.71 -37.12 -10.54
C LEU A 104 -10.36 -36.15 -9.40
N ARG A 105 -9.40 -36.51 -8.54
CA ARG A 105 -8.91 -35.59 -7.49
C ARG A 105 -8.25 -34.34 -8.09
N VAL A 106 -7.49 -34.49 -9.18
CA VAL A 106 -6.90 -33.35 -9.91
C VAL A 106 -8.00 -32.47 -10.52
N ILE A 107 -9.05 -33.05 -11.08
CA ILE A 107 -10.18 -32.29 -11.61
C ILE A 107 -10.89 -31.51 -10.50
N THR A 108 -11.14 -32.13 -9.36
CA THR A 108 -11.75 -31.48 -8.19
C THR A 108 -10.87 -30.33 -7.67
N HIS A 109 -9.55 -30.54 -7.58
CA HIS A 109 -8.59 -29.50 -7.23
C HIS A 109 -8.70 -28.28 -8.17
N ASN A 110 -8.68 -28.52 -9.49
CA ASN A 110 -8.80 -27.45 -10.48
C ASN A 110 -10.17 -26.72 -10.41
N GLN A 111 -11.25 -27.45 -10.17
CA GLN A 111 -12.57 -26.84 -9.96
C GLN A 111 -12.56 -25.91 -8.73
N GLN A 112 -11.96 -26.37 -7.64
CA GLN A 112 -11.87 -25.57 -6.43
C GLN A 112 -11.01 -24.30 -6.66
N ASP A 113 -9.91 -24.41 -7.39
CA ASP A 113 -9.09 -23.25 -7.76
C ASP A 113 -9.89 -22.19 -8.52
N ILE A 114 -10.73 -22.61 -9.48
CA ILE A 114 -11.59 -21.70 -10.26
C ILE A 114 -12.63 -21.02 -9.35
N ILE A 115 -13.28 -21.79 -8.45
CA ILE A 115 -14.25 -21.25 -7.49
C ILE A 115 -13.57 -20.24 -6.57
N THR A 116 -12.40 -20.57 -6.06
CA THR A 116 -11.64 -19.68 -5.17
C THR A 116 -11.20 -18.41 -5.87
N MET A 117 -10.76 -18.46 -7.13
CA MET A 117 -10.45 -17.26 -7.92
C MET A 117 -11.70 -16.39 -8.10
N GLY A 118 -12.87 -16.98 -8.34
CA GLY A 118 -14.13 -16.25 -8.39
C GLY A 118 -14.48 -15.57 -7.06
N ARG A 119 -14.34 -16.29 -5.93
CA ARG A 119 -14.53 -15.74 -4.58
C ARG A 119 -13.55 -14.60 -4.30
N LEU A 120 -12.29 -14.78 -4.68
CA LEU A 120 -11.26 -13.77 -4.49
C LEU A 120 -11.56 -12.48 -5.25
N LEU A 121 -12.04 -12.59 -6.49
CA LEU A 121 -12.47 -11.44 -7.27
C LEU A 121 -13.65 -10.69 -6.61
N LEU A 122 -14.65 -11.43 -6.15
CA LEU A 122 -15.80 -10.85 -5.43
C LEU A 122 -15.35 -10.20 -4.11
N HIS A 123 -14.42 -10.81 -3.40
CA HIS A 123 -13.87 -10.25 -2.18
C HIS A 123 -13.09 -8.95 -2.42
N PHE A 124 -12.27 -8.89 -3.48
CA PHE A 124 -11.60 -7.65 -3.88
C PHE A 124 -12.60 -6.56 -4.27
N ASN A 125 -13.67 -6.92 -4.99
CA ASN A 125 -14.72 -5.97 -5.31
C ASN A 125 -15.44 -5.46 -4.05
N TRP A 126 -15.67 -6.34 -3.07
CA TRP A 126 -16.23 -5.93 -1.79
C TRP A 126 -15.26 -5.05 -0.98
N LEU A 127 -13.98 -5.38 -0.93
CA LEU A 127 -12.96 -4.53 -0.31
C LEU A 127 -12.87 -3.15 -0.98
N GLU A 128 -13.12 -3.07 -2.28
CA GLU A 128 -13.09 -1.82 -3.04
C GLU A 128 -14.33 -0.95 -2.79
N HIS A 129 -15.53 -1.54 -2.79
CA HIS A 129 -16.80 -0.81 -2.82
C HIS A 129 -17.66 -1.02 -1.56
N GLY A 130 -17.28 -1.91 -0.67
CA GLY A 130 -18.04 -2.22 0.53
C GLY A 130 -18.09 -1.02 1.49
N ALA A 131 -19.31 -0.54 1.77
CA ALA A 131 -19.52 0.61 2.66
C ALA A 131 -19.06 0.34 4.08
N ASP A 132 -19.22 -0.89 4.57
CA ASP A 132 -19.13 -1.14 6.01
C ASP A 132 -18.00 -2.06 6.43
N HIS A 133 -17.10 -2.49 5.71
CA HIS A 133 -15.96 -3.35 6.08
C HIS A 133 -16.03 -3.97 7.50
N HIS A 134 -17.23 -4.26 8.01
CA HIS A 134 -17.41 -4.94 9.29
C HIS A 134 -16.77 -6.33 9.22
N GLY A 135 -15.97 -6.67 10.21
CA GLY A 135 -15.27 -7.96 10.26
C GLY A 135 -13.93 -8.01 9.54
N ILE A 136 -13.49 -6.96 8.85
CA ILE A 136 -12.13 -6.90 8.30
C ILE A 136 -11.10 -6.93 9.43
N HIS A 137 -10.05 -7.73 9.24
CA HIS A 137 -8.89 -7.73 10.13
C HIS A 137 -8.18 -6.36 10.06
N GLU A 138 -7.69 -5.88 11.21
CA GLU A 138 -7.07 -4.55 11.32
C GLU A 138 -5.91 -4.33 10.34
N LEU A 139 -4.99 -5.28 10.25
CA LEU A 139 -3.86 -5.18 9.32
C LEU A 139 -4.32 -5.16 7.85
N GLU A 140 -5.41 -5.83 7.52
CA GLU A 140 -6.02 -5.78 6.19
C GLU A 140 -6.55 -4.36 5.90
N LEU A 141 -7.29 -3.77 6.84
CA LEU A 141 -7.78 -2.40 6.75
C LEU A 141 -6.62 -1.39 6.61
N GLN A 142 -5.55 -1.58 7.39
CA GLN A 142 -4.33 -0.77 7.31
C GLN A 142 -3.64 -0.90 5.94
N ASN A 143 -3.52 -2.11 5.41
CA ASN A 143 -2.92 -2.33 4.10
C ASN A 143 -3.76 -1.73 2.96
N LEU A 144 -5.10 -1.78 3.08
CA LEU A 144 -6.01 -1.08 2.16
C LEU A 144 -5.82 0.44 2.24
N CYS A 145 -5.70 1.00 3.44
CA CYS A 145 -5.44 2.41 3.64
C CYS A 145 -4.10 2.82 3.00
N ASN A 146 -3.02 2.09 3.26
CA ASN A 146 -1.72 2.35 2.64
C ASN A 146 -1.77 2.23 1.11
N LEU A 147 -2.58 1.32 0.59
CA LEU A 147 -2.80 1.18 -0.86
C LEU A 147 -3.53 2.39 -1.44
N ALA A 148 -4.60 2.88 -0.79
CA ALA A 148 -5.33 4.08 -1.20
C ALA A 148 -4.40 5.32 -1.20
N ILE A 149 -3.62 5.51 -0.13
CA ILE A 149 -2.62 6.58 -0.01
C ILE A 149 -1.59 6.50 -1.16
N SER A 150 -1.06 5.32 -1.44
CA SER A 150 -0.05 5.14 -2.49
C SER A 150 -0.59 5.36 -3.90
N ASN A 151 -1.88 5.15 -4.10
CA ASN A 151 -2.59 5.43 -5.35
C ASN A 151 -3.09 6.87 -5.45
N PHE A 152 -2.82 7.71 -4.43
CA PHE A 152 -3.32 9.09 -4.32
C PHE A 152 -4.85 9.22 -4.36
N ASP A 153 -5.55 8.19 -3.90
CA ASP A 153 -6.99 8.18 -3.74
C ASP A 153 -7.35 8.86 -2.41
N GLN A 154 -7.63 10.16 -2.48
CA GLN A 154 -7.87 10.99 -1.29
C GLN A 154 -9.15 10.58 -0.57
N GLU A 155 -10.26 10.47 -1.31
CA GLU A 155 -11.58 10.16 -0.74
C GLU A 155 -11.56 8.83 0.01
N ARG A 156 -10.98 7.82 -0.61
CA ARG A 156 -10.85 6.51 0.00
C ARG A 156 -9.89 6.51 1.18
N SER A 157 -8.78 7.25 1.09
CA SER A 157 -7.84 7.38 2.20
C SER A 157 -8.49 8.01 3.43
N ASP A 158 -9.31 9.05 3.24
CA ASP A 158 -10.07 9.71 4.31
C ASP A 158 -10.97 8.69 5.02
N ILE A 159 -11.81 7.98 4.27
CA ILE A 159 -12.72 6.96 4.81
C ILE A 159 -11.97 5.87 5.60
N LEU A 160 -10.85 5.36 5.05
CA LEU A 160 -10.12 4.26 5.68
C LEU A 160 -9.31 4.72 6.92
N VAL A 161 -8.78 5.94 6.91
CA VAL A 161 -8.11 6.53 8.10
C VAL A 161 -9.11 6.76 9.21
N ASP A 162 -10.30 7.31 8.92
CA ASP A 162 -11.34 7.52 9.92
C ASP A 162 -11.77 6.20 10.55
N ARG A 163 -11.94 5.15 9.77
CA ARG A 163 -12.27 3.82 10.28
C ARG A 163 -11.17 3.21 11.14
N LEU A 164 -9.89 3.40 10.78
CA LEU A 164 -8.79 2.97 11.63
C LEU A 164 -8.82 3.68 12.99
N ARG A 165 -9.19 4.97 13.00
CA ARG A 165 -9.34 5.77 14.22
C ARG A 165 -10.52 5.34 15.08
N GLU A 166 -11.68 5.07 14.48
CA GLU A 166 -12.89 4.62 15.17
C GLU A 166 -12.69 3.30 15.91
N LYS A 167 -11.89 2.40 15.39
CA LYS A 167 -11.54 1.13 16.04
C LYS A 167 -10.66 1.29 17.28
N ASN A 168 -10.42 2.52 17.75
CA ASN A 168 -9.56 2.85 18.91
C ASN A 168 -8.15 2.24 18.85
N LYS A 169 -7.70 1.89 17.68
CA LYS A 169 -6.40 1.30 17.49
C LYS A 169 -5.46 2.38 16.96
N LEU A 170 -4.33 2.51 17.62
CA LEU A 170 -3.26 3.40 17.21
C LEU A 170 -2.95 3.16 15.73
N THR A 171 -3.45 4.07 14.88
CA THR A 171 -3.13 4.04 13.46
C THR A 171 -1.61 4.06 13.34
N PRO A 172 -1.00 3.09 12.63
CA PRO A 172 0.44 3.01 12.57
C PRO A 172 1.07 4.27 12.00
N ASP A 173 2.23 4.62 12.53
CA ASP A 173 2.98 5.82 12.16
C ASP A 173 3.24 5.92 10.66
N VAL A 174 3.50 4.79 10.02
CA VAL A 174 3.74 4.72 8.57
C VAL A 174 2.50 5.16 7.80
N THR A 175 1.31 4.74 8.24
CA THR A 175 0.04 5.13 7.61
C THR A 175 -0.23 6.62 7.80
N LEU A 176 -0.08 7.14 9.03
CA LEU A 176 -0.29 8.57 9.31
C LEU A 176 0.72 9.46 8.58
N THR A 177 1.98 9.02 8.50
CA THR A 177 3.03 9.71 7.74
C THR A 177 2.66 9.77 6.26
N GLY A 178 2.30 8.64 5.66
CA GLY A 178 1.87 8.59 4.26
C GLY A 178 0.63 9.45 4.00
N TYR A 179 -0.35 9.39 4.88
CA TYR A 179 -1.57 10.19 4.78
C TYR A 179 -1.30 11.69 4.88
N SER A 180 -0.41 12.11 5.80
CA SER A 180 -0.03 13.53 5.92
C SER A 180 0.63 14.07 4.65
N LEU A 181 1.44 13.25 3.96
CA LEU A 181 2.03 13.60 2.68
C LEU A 181 0.99 13.68 1.56
N LEU A 182 -0.04 12.84 1.59
CA LEU A 182 -1.16 12.92 0.66
C LEU A 182 -1.94 14.23 0.87
N LEU A 183 -2.29 14.57 2.12
CA LEU A 183 -2.94 15.84 2.48
C LEU A 183 -2.12 17.06 2.00
N LYS A 184 -0.81 17.03 2.22
CA LYS A 184 0.11 18.06 1.72
C LYS A 184 0.04 18.19 0.19
N ARG A 185 0.05 17.07 -0.52
CA ARG A 185 0.02 17.03 -1.99
C ARG A 185 -1.31 17.53 -2.56
N THR A 186 -2.42 17.25 -1.88
CA THR A 186 -3.76 17.72 -2.27
C THR A 186 -4.09 19.13 -1.81
N GLY A 187 -3.16 19.81 -1.12
CA GLY A 187 -3.33 21.17 -0.65
C GLY A 187 -4.09 21.34 0.66
N ARG A 188 -4.44 20.25 1.33
CA ARG A 188 -5.14 20.24 2.65
C ARG A 188 -4.13 20.47 3.79
N TRP A 189 -3.50 21.64 3.75
CA TRP A 189 -2.37 21.96 4.61
C TRP A 189 -2.70 22.02 6.10
N GLU A 190 -3.89 22.50 6.45
CA GLU A 190 -4.32 22.65 7.87
C GLU A 190 -4.45 21.28 8.51
N GLU A 191 -5.00 20.30 7.80
CA GLU A 191 -5.12 18.93 8.25
C GLU A 191 -3.75 18.23 8.32
N ALA A 192 -2.88 18.46 7.35
CA ALA A 192 -1.51 17.96 7.39
C ALA A 192 -0.75 18.48 8.63
N VAL A 193 -0.89 19.78 8.93
CA VAL A 193 -0.29 20.43 10.11
C VAL A 193 -0.82 19.81 11.41
N ALA A 194 -2.15 19.65 11.52
CA ALA A 194 -2.77 19.01 12.68
C ALA A 194 -2.25 17.60 12.88
N LEU A 195 -2.09 16.83 11.79
CA LEU A 195 -1.58 15.47 11.84
C LEU A 195 -0.10 15.41 12.23
N TRP A 196 0.75 16.34 11.78
CA TRP A 196 2.14 16.42 12.21
C TRP A 196 2.26 16.78 13.70
N GLN A 197 1.37 17.65 14.21
CA GLN A 197 1.31 17.96 15.64
C GLN A 197 0.88 16.74 16.47
N GLU A 198 -0.10 15.97 15.99
CA GLU A 198 -0.53 14.69 16.58
C GLU A 198 0.63 13.68 16.67
N LEU A 199 1.40 13.54 15.58
CA LEU A 199 2.59 12.66 15.55
C LEU A 199 3.64 13.07 16.59
N ILE A 200 3.91 14.36 16.76
CA ILE A 200 4.83 14.86 17.77
C ILE A 200 4.31 14.54 19.19
N GLN A 201 3.03 14.81 19.46
CA GLN A 201 2.42 14.57 20.76
C GLN A 201 2.40 13.09 21.15
N SER A 202 2.21 12.21 20.17
CA SER A 202 2.23 10.77 20.37
C SER A 202 3.64 10.17 20.45
N GLY A 203 4.68 10.97 20.26
CA GLY A 203 6.08 10.51 20.21
C GLY A 203 6.43 9.67 18.99
N LYS A 204 5.59 9.70 17.95
CA LYS A 204 5.68 8.86 16.77
C LYS A 204 6.16 9.65 15.55
N ASN A 205 7.18 9.13 14.86
CA ASN A 205 7.79 9.83 13.72
C ASN A 205 8.04 11.33 13.97
N THR A 206 8.40 11.67 15.21
CA THR A 206 8.53 13.04 15.72
C THR A 206 9.46 13.88 14.84
N LEU A 207 10.60 13.31 14.46
CA LEU A 207 11.59 14.01 13.62
C LEU A 207 11.02 14.39 12.26
N PHE A 208 10.35 13.46 11.60
CA PHE A 208 9.67 13.71 10.32
C PHE A 208 8.62 14.83 10.46
N ALA A 209 7.79 14.76 11.50
CA ALA A 209 6.74 15.75 11.73
C ALA A 209 7.30 17.15 12.01
N MET A 210 8.37 17.25 12.80
CA MET A 210 9.08 18.53 13.06
C MET A 210 9.69 19.09 11.77
N GLU A 211 10.28 18.24 10.93
CA GLU A 211 10.83 18.65 9.64
C GLU A 211 9.76 19.21 8.69
N GLU A 212 8.62 18.53 8.57
CA GLU A 212 7.52 18.97 7.71
C GLU A 212 6.87 20.28 8.24
N LEU A 213 6.74 20.44 9.57
CA LEU A 213 6.29 21.69 10.17
C LEU A 213 7.28 22.83 9.93
N ALA A 214 8.59 22.58 10.07
CA ALA A 214 9.60 23.60 9.76
C ALA A 214 9.52 24.03 8.28
N LYS A 215 9.36 23.06 7.35
CA LYS A 215 9.17 23.36 5.92
C LYS A 215 7.90 24.17 5.66
N PHE A 216 6.79 23.81 6.30
CA PHE A 216 5.51 24.48 6.15
C PHE A 216 5.58 25.94 6.59
N TYR A 217 6.11 26.19 7.79
CA TYR A 217 6.25 27.55 8.31
C TYR A 217 7.28 28.37 7.53
N GLU A 218 8.37 27.75 7.04
CA GLU A 218 9.37 28.45 6.23
C GLU A 218 8.86 28.87 4.85
N HIS A 219 8.15 27.97 4.15
CA HIS A 219 7.86 28.16 2.72
C HIS A 219 6.40 28.48 2.42
N ARG A 220 5.46 28.10 3.28
CA ARG A 220 4.03 28.29 3.00
C ARG A 220 3.42 29.41 3.83
N LYS A 221 3.65 29.43 5.13
CA LYS A 221 3.15 30.48 6.05
C LYS A 221 4.10 31.66 6.16
N ILE A 222 5.37 31.51 5.77
CA ILE A 222 6.43 32.53 5.85
C ILE A 222 6.58 33.03 7.31
N ASP A 223 6.36 32.13 8.27
CA ASP A 223 6.56 32.37 9.70
C ASP A 223 7.94 31.82 10.09
N ILE A 224 8.98 32.66 9.86
CA ILE A 224 10.37 32.24 10.09
C ILE A 224 10.66 31.90 11.56
N PRO A 225 10.10 32.64 12.56
CA PRO A 225 10.26 32.26 13.97
C PRO A 225 9.74 30.87 14.29
N LYS A 226 8.54 30.49 13.81
CA LYS A 226 7.99 29.14 14.01
C LYS A 226 8.78 28.07 13.25
N ALA A 227 9.24 28.37 12.03
CA ALA A 227 10.09 27.47 11.28
C ALA A 227 11.40 27.16 12.04
N LYS A 228 12.00 28.20 12.64
CA LYS A 228 13.20 28.07 13.46
C LYS A 228 12.93 27.23 14.70
N PHE A 229 11.83 27.50 15.43
CA PHE A 229 11.44 26.74 16.61
C PHE A 229 11.36 25.22 16.34
N TYR A 230 10.69 24.80 15.25
CA TYR A 230 10.60 23.36 14.93
C TYR A 230 11.94 22.77 14.48
N ALA A 231 12.78 23.54 13.79
CA ALA A 231 14.10 23.08 13.39
C ALA A 231 15.05 22.92 14.60
N GLU A 232 14.99 23.82 15.59
CA GLU A 232 15.76 23.72 16.86
C GLU A 232 15.32 22.50 17.65
N ARG A 233 14.00 22.30 17.83
CA ARG A 233 13.49 21.12 18.53
C ARG A 233 13.84 19.81 17.84
N ALA A 234 13.90 19.79 16.51
CA ALA A 234 14.33 18.60 15.77
C ALA A 234 15.80 18.28 16.02
N LEU A 235 16.65 19.32 16.11
CA LEU A 235 18.07 19.16 16.42
C LEU A 235 18.27 18.65 17.86
N GLU A 236 17.62 19.25 18.85
CA GLU A 236 17.62 18.81 20.24
C GLU A 236 17.18 17.34 20.38
N TYR A 237 16.15 16.95 19.63
CA TYR A 237 15.65 15.57 19.61
C TYR A 237 16.69 14.59 19.01
N LEU A 238 17.42 15.00 17.98
CA LEU A 238 18.50 14.19 17.40
C LEU A 238 19.70 14.06 18.35
N GLU A 239 20.08 15.13 19.04
CA GLU A 239 21.15 15.12 20.05
C GLU A 239 20.79 14.15 21.17
N LEU A 240 19.57 14.21 21.68
CA LEU A 240 19.09 13.27 22.71
C LEU A 240 19.13 11.81 22.23
N LEU A 241 18.75 11.55 20.98
CA LEU A 241 18.81 10.20 20.40
C LEU A 241 20.25 9.69 20.26
N ASP A 242 21.21 10.54 19.88
CA ASP A 242 22.63 10.19 19.80
C ASP A 242 23.21 9.85 21.17
N GLU A 243 22.87 10.63 22.20
CA GLU A 243 23.27 10.36 23.60
C GLU A 243 22.73 8.99 24.08
N LEU A 244 21.46 8.68 23.78
CA LEU A 244 20.82 7.42 24.20
C LEU A 244 21.33 6.19 23.45
N THR A 245 21.74 6.35 22.20
CA THR A 245 22.17 5.22 21.36
C THR A 245 23.68 5.00 21.35
N ALA A 246 24.45 5.96 21.83
CA ALA A 246 25.93 5.97 21.80
C ALA A 246 26.50 5.66 20.40
N LYS A 247 25.80 6.09 19.36
CA LYS A 247 26.20 5.89 17.96
C LYS A 247 25.97 7.19 17.20
N ASP A 248 26.98 7.65 16.45
CA ASP A 248 26.89 8.78 15.51
C ASP A 248 25.94 8.50 14.30
N VAL A 249 24.81 7.84 14.55
CA VAL A 249 23.87 7.40 13.50
C VAL A 249 23.09 8.57 12.94
N TYR A 250 22.86 9.60 13.74
CA TYR A 250 21.99 10.74 13.38
C TYR A 250 22.75 11.96 12.86
N ARG A 251 24.06 11.88 12.70
CA ARG A 251 24.93 13.00 12.31
C ARG A 251 24.51 13.67 11.00
N SER A 252 24.15 12.88 9.99
CA SER A 252 23.68 13.46 8.72
C SER A 252 22.36 14.21 8.84
N GLY A 253 21.48 13.79 9.76
CA GLY A 253 20.23 14.48 10.09
C GLY A 253 20.52 15.80 10.83
N GLN A 254 21.46 15.80 11.77
CA GLN A 254 21.90 17.02 12.47
C GLN A 254 22.44 18.05 11.51
N ASP A 255 23.31 17.68 10.55
CA ASP A 255 23.84 18.56 9.52
C ASP A 255 22.74 19.23 8.69
N GLN A 256 21.70 18.50 8.32
CA GLN A 256 20.57 19.04 7.55
C GLN A 256 19.81 20.11 8.36
N PHE A 257 19.55 19.88 9.65
CA PHE A 257 18.88 20.88 10.48
C PHE A 257 19.78 22.07 10.81
N LEU A 258 21.07 21.87 11.01
CA LEU A 258 22.03 22.98 11.19
C LEU A 258 22.06 23.88 9.96
N HIS A 259 22.12 23.31 8.75
CA HIS A 259 22.03 24.08 7.51
C HIS A 259 20.70 24.85 7.38
N ARG A 260 19.60 24.22 7.78
CA ARG A 260 18.29 24.90 7.79
C ARG A 260 18.27 26.07 8.77
N LEU A 261 18.77 25.88 9.98
CA LEU A 261 18.84 26.93 11.00
C LEU A 261 19.68 28.12 10.55
N GLN A 262 20.86 27.89 9.97
CA GLN A 262 21.69 28.95 9.42
C GLN A 262 20.95 29.77 8.32
N ARG A 263 20.22 29.07 7.45
CA ARG A 263 19.42 29.73 6.40
C ARG A 263 18.28 30.55 7.01
N LEU A 264 17.57 30.02 8.01
CA LEU A 264 16.47 30.71 8.68
C LEU A 264 16.97 31.96 9.43
N GLN A 265 18.14 31.87 10.10
CA GLN A 265 18.76 33.00 10.76
C GLN A 265 19.08 34.12 9.76
N ARG A 266 19.64 33.82 8.58
CA ARG A 266 19.90 34.83 7.52
C ARG A 266 18.60 35.49 7.06
N LYS A 267 17.51 34.74 6.90
CA LYS A 267 16.19 35.29 6.53
C LYS A 267 15.62 36.23 7.60
N MET A 268 15.82 35.93 8.88
CA MET A 268 15.39 36.78 9.99
C MET A 268 16.14 38.13 9.96
N VAL A 269 17.46 38.10 9.77
CA VAL A 269 18.29 39.30 9.71
C VAL A 269 17.91 40.14 8.50
N SER A 270 17.69 39.52 7.33
CA SER A 270 17.30 40.26 6.10
C SER A 270 15.91 40.90 6.21
N SER A 271 14.97 40.27 6.93
CA SER A 271 13.64 40.82 7.17
C SER A 271 13.62 41.94 8.21
N SER A 272 14.59 41.97 9.13
CA SER A 272 14.74 43.05 10.12
C SER A 272 15.47 44.29 9.60
N VAL A 273 16.19 44.19 8.47
CA VAL A 273 16.96 45.27 7.84
C VAL A 273 16.15 46.07 6.79
N SER A 274 14.90 45.71 6.48
CA SER A 274 14.04 46.37 5.51
C SER A 274 12.77 47.03 6.09
N PRO A 275 12.86 47.98 7.04
CA PRO A 275 11.71 48.83 7.41
C PRO A 275 11.70 50.22 6.81
N ASP A 276 12.69 50.69 5.97
CA ASP A 276 12.82 52.12 5.62
C ASP A 276 12.94 52.37 4.11
N LYS A 277 12.03 51.83 3.26
CA LYS A 277 11.93 52.28 1.85
C LYS A 277 10.55 52.72 1.38
N GLU A 278 9.61 53.00 2.29
CA GLU A 278 8.30 53.58 1.92
C GLU A 278 7.97 54.86 2.70
N LYS A 279 8.92 55.76 2.87
CA LYS A 279 8.62 57.15 3.27
C LYS A 279 9.60 58.12 2.59
N ASN A 280 9.48 58.27 1.29
CA ASN A 280 9.96 59.48 0.60
C ASN A 280 9.52 59.46 -0.87
N ILE A 281 8.26 59.73 -1.12
CA ILE A 281 7.80 60.43 -2.33
C ILE A 281 6.63 61.30 -1.87
N THR A 282 6.98 62.54 -1.59
CA THR A 282 6.07 63.68 -1.59
C THR A 282 5.77 64.06 -3.02
#